data_0683fad840f362dbcb6267726552d772
#
_entry.id   0683fad840f362dbcb6267726552d772
#
_cell.length_a   1.000
_cell.length_b   1.000
_cell.length_c   1.000
_cell.angle_alpha   90.00
_cell.angle_beta   90.00
_cell.angle_gamma   90.00
#
_symmetry.space_group_name_H-M   'P 1'
#
loop_
_entity.id
_entity.type
_entity.pdbx_description
1 polymer ?
#
loop_
_entity_poly.entity_id
_entity_poly.type
_entity_poly.pdbx_seq_one_letter_code
_entity_poly.pdbx_strand_id
1 'polypeptide(L)'
;MKKSFYQQINIRRRHFPSLVVGGVVFVTVILVAVQILGFMDVQGLSQRFVFPLWSSKNNTSTVLSVFIESLKGNRRLVEENDRLRSTIESNETLSLQNRMLSDENKVLHSLLGRSRFSSLVLAPVLRTPPGTFYDTLLVDVGKETGIQPGNRVVVNGNIVIGTLSEINGRVGMVVLFSTPGIETEVFLGTSTAHISARGQGGGNFIAEVPRELEVHEGDLITLPGYPTLLFSTIEKIESNPSDPFQSIFFQNIVNVNKLSFVQIVTDNEEVFEAPLPSATDEMPQPRSEEELDTVETAL
;
A
#
# COMPACT_ATOMS: atom_id res chain seq x y z
N MET A 1 -29.52 19.39 -26.52
CA MET A 1 -28.85 18.89 -27.75
C MET A 1 -27.54 18.23 -27.37
N LYS A 2 -27.51 16.92 -27.16
CA LYS A 2 -26.30 16.14 -26.90
C LYS A 2 -25.99 15.31 -28.15
N LYS A 3 -24.87 15.61 -28.80
CA LYS A 3 -24.35 14.79 -29.91
C LYS A 3 -23.42 13.72 -29.33
N SER A 4 -23.87 12.48 -29.45
CA SER A 4 -23.12 11.26 -29.19
C SER A 4 -22.14 11.02 -30.33
N PHE A 5 -20.84 10.99 -30.04
CA PHE A 5 -19.79 10.54 -30.97
C PHE A 5 -19.59 9.03 -30.78
N TYR A 6 -20.30 8.23 -31.58
CA TYR A 6 -19.90 6.85 -31.77
C TYR A 6 -18.86 6.78 -32.88
N GLN A 7 -17.64 6.52 -32.51
CA GLN A 7 -16.55 6.22 -33.43
C GLN A 7 -16.68 4.74 -33.84
N GLN A 8 -17.16 4.50 -35.06
CA GLN A 8 -17.18 3.17 -35.66
C GLN A 8 -15.74 2.72 -35.93
N ILE A 9 -15.30 1.71 -35.20
CA ILE A 9 -14.07 0.98 -35.51
C ILE A 9 -14.35 0.07 -36.69
N ASN A 10 -13.89 0.49 -37.88
CA ASN A 10 -13.93 -0.28 -39.10
C ASN A 10 -12.96 -1.44 -39.02
N ILE A 11 -13.41 -2.61 -38.66
CA ILE A 11 -12.63 -3.86 -38.70
C ILE A 11 -12.46 -4.24 -40.15
N ARG A 12 -11.40 -3.79 -40.79
CA ARG A 12 -10.93 -4.22 -42.09
C ARG A 12 -10.51 -5.69 -41.99
N ARG A 13 -11.44 -6.62 -42.31
CA ARG A 13 -11.14 -8.04 -42.49
C ARG A 13 -10.05 -8.19 -43.54
N ARG A 14 -8.86 -8.52 -43.12
CA ARG A 14 -7.70 -8.83 -43.94
C ARG A 14 -7.95 -10.19 -44.61
N HIS A 15 -8.38 -10.19 -45.89
CA HIS A 15 -8.49 -11.38 -46.73
C HIS A 15 -7.13 -11.91 -47.22
N PHE A 16 -6.12 -11.99 -46.34
CA PHE A 16 -4.80 -12.46 -46.67
C PHE A 16 -4.63 -14.00 -46.78
N PRO A 17 -5.40 -14.85 -46.06
CA PRO A 17 -5.21 -16.28 -46.22
C PRO A 17 -5.83 -16.88 -47.50
N SER A 18 -6.87 -16.27 -48.09
CA SER A 18 -7.53 -16.81 -49.25
C SER A 18 -6.71 -16.65 -50.53
N LEU A 19 -5.93 -15.60 -50.67
CA LEU A 19 -5.07 -15.36 -51.82
C LEU A 19 -3.85 -16.33 -51.85
N VAL A 20 -3.28 -16.64 -50.67
CA VAL A 20 -2.18 -17.60 -50.59
C VAL A 20 -2.64 -19.03 -50.84
N VAL A 21 -3.78 -19.41 -50.27
CA VAL A 21 -4.39 -20.73 -50.55
C VAL A 21 -4.79 -20.87 -52.01
N GLY A 22 -5.41 -19.82 -52.60
CA GLY A 22 -5.74 -19.80 -54.02
C GLY A 22 -4.51 -19.93 -54.96
N GLY A 23 -3.41 -19.27 -54.57
CA GLY A 23 -2.11 -19.38 -55.31
C GLY A 23 -1.54 -20.80 -55.26
N VAL A 24 -1.56 -21.44 -54.10
CA VAL A 24 -1.03 -22.82 -53.97
C VAL A 24 -1.92 -23.81 -54.74
N VAL A 25 -3.22 -23.68 -54.69
CA VAL A 25 -4.16 -24.53 -55.45
C VAL A 25 -3.99 -24.31 -56.94
N PHE A 26 -3.77 -23.09 -57.40
CA PHE A 26 -3.54 -22.79 -58.82
C PHE A 26 -2.23 -23.40 -59.33
N VAL A 27 -1.14 -23.34 -58.56
CA VAL A 27 0.15 -23.97 -58.91
C VAL A 27 0.02 -25.50 -58.96
N THR A 28 -0.69 -26.12 -58.01
CA THR A 28 -0.90 -27.57 -58.03
C THR A 28 -1.76 -28.02 -59.20
N VAL A 29 -2.77 -27.26 -59.59
CA VAL A 29 -3.58 -27.56 -60.79
C VAL A 29 -2.78 -27.44 -62.08
N ILE A 30 -1.90 -26.44 -62.18
CA ILE A 30 -1.01 -26.30 -63.35
C ILE A 30 -0.05 -27.48 -63.44
N LEU A 31 0.54 -27.91 -62.35
CA LEU A 31 1.44 -29.06 -62.30
C LEU A 31 0.73 -30.35 -62.73
N VAL A 32 -0.51 -30.57 -62.27
CA VAL A 32 -1.31 -31.73 -62.63
C VAL A 32 -1.71 -31.64 -64.14
N ALA A 33 -2.08 -30.46 -64.65
CA ALA A 33 -2.41 -30.27 -66.07
C ALA A 33 -1.22 -30.53 -67.01
N VAL A 34 -0.02 -30.11 -66.60
CA VAL A 34 1.23 -30.35 -67.36
C VAL A 34 1.55 -31.85 -67.41
N GLN A 35 1.23 -32.61 -66.35
CA GLN A 35 1.37 -34.07 -66.32
C GLN A 35 0.39 -34.79 -67.25
N ILE A 36 -0.85 -34.34 -67.34
CA ILE A 36 -1.92 -34.95 -68.15
C ILE A 36 -1.67 -34.67 -69.64
N LEU A 37 -1.09 -33.55 -70.02
CA LEU A 37 -0.84 -33.17 -71.39
C LEU A 37 0.44 -33.78 -71.97
N GLY A 38 1.20 -34.58 -71.25
CA GLY A 38 2.31 -35.41 -71.73
C GLY A 38 3.50 -34.65 -72.33
N PHE A 39 3.61 -33.33 -72.06
CA PHE A 39 4.60 -32.47 -72.73
C PHE A 39 6.00 -32.44 -72.05
N MET A 40 6.20 -33.12 -70.92
CA MET A 40 7.53 -33.18 -70.28
C MET A 40 7.72 -34.51 -69.57
N ASP A 41 8.88 -35.12 -69.87
CA ASP A 41 9.36 -36.32 -69.20
C ASP A 41 9.82 -35.94 -67.75
N VAL A 42 8.91 -36.08 -66.79
CA VAL A 42 9.05 -35.59 -65.40
C VAL A 42 10.02 -36.46 -64.60
N GLN A 43 10.45 -37.60 -65.11
CA GLN A 43 11.38 -38.50 -64.41
C GLN A 43 12.77 -37.88 -64.19
N GLY A 44 13.22 -36.97 -65.06
CA GLY A 44 14.51 -36.28 -64.91
C GLY A 44 14.48 -35.06 -63.94
N LEU A 45 13.32 -34.44 -63.77
CA LEU A 45 13.20 -33.22 -62.92
C LEU A 45 12.95 -33.53 -61.43
N SER A 46 12.27 -34.64 -61.15
CA SER A 46 11.97 -35.04 -59.79
C SER A 46 13.25 -35.37 -58.95
N GLN A 47 14.25 -35.93 -59.61
CA GLN A 47 15.55 -36.22 -58.95
C GLN A 47 16.40 -34.97 -58.65
N ARG A 48 16.18 -33.89 -59.39
CA ARG A 48 16.98 -32.66 -59.22
C ARG A 48 16.40 -31.70 -58.12
N PHE A 49 15.12 -31.80 -57.87
CA PHE A 49 14.43 -30.94 -56.87
C PHE A 49 14.11 -31.63 -55.55
N VAL A 50 14.01 -32.95 -55.49
CA VAL A 50 13.67 -33.69 -54.27
C VAL A 50 14.91 -34.03 -53.44
N PHE A 51 16.09 -34.20 -54.05
CA PHE A 51 17.32 -34.54 -53.33
C PHE A 51 17.81 -33.49 -52.34
N PRO A 52 17.71 -32.15 -52.56
CA PRO A 52 18.15 -31.18 -51.57
C PRO A 52 17.20 -31.06 -50.36
N LEU A 53 15.92 -31.50 -50.47
CA LEU A 53 14.96 -31.44 -49.38
C LEU A 53 15.15 -32.58 -48.34
N TRP A 54 15.74 -33.71 -48.76
CA TRP A 54 15.90 -34.85 -47.83
C TRP A 54 17.27 -34.85 -47.12
N SER A 55 18.26 -34.15 -47.63
CA SER A 55 19.55 -33.99 -46.95
C SER A 55 19.54 -32.92 -45.85
N SER A 56 18.45 -32.12 -45.74
CA SER A 56 18.28 -31.11 -44.69
C SER A 56 17.50 -31.64 -43.48
N LYS A 57 17.69 -32.90 -43.12
CA LYS A 57 16.96 -33.56 -42.06
C LYS A 57 17.26 -33.05 -40.64
N ASN A 58 18.26 -32.15 -40.47
CA ASN A 58 18.71 -31.69 -39.17
C ASN A 58 18.45 -30.20 -38.88
N ASN A 59 18.00 -29.37 -39.84
CA ASN A 59 17.84 -27.93 -39.60
C ASN A 59 16.44 -27.36 -39.71
N THR A 60 15.46 -28.14 -40.17
CA THR A 60 14.07 -27.65 -40.29
C THR A 60 13.32 -27.60 -38.99
N SER A 61 13.71 -28.40 -38.01
CA SER A 61 13.12 -28.34 -36.65
C SER A 61 13.52 -27.08 -35.89
N THR A 62 14.73 -26.58 -36.14
CA THR A 62 15.26 -25.38 -35.45
C THR A 62 14.62 -24.10 -35.94
N VAL A 63 14.33 -24.00 -37.25
CA VAL A 63 13.69 -22.79 -37.81
C VAL A 63 12.24 -22.70 -37.41
N LEU A 64 11.54 -23.83 -37.37
CA LEU A 64 10.12 -23.87 -36.94
C LEU A 64 9.99 -23.62 -35.42
N SER A 65 10.88 -24.14 -34.59
CA SER A 65 10.89 -23.90 -33.15
C SER A 65 11.18 -22.43 -32.83
N VAL A 66 12.17 -21.82 -33.49
CA VAL A 66 12.49 -20.39 -33.32
C VAL A 66 11.29 -19.50 -33.74
N PHE A 67 10.56 -19.89 -34.80
CA PHE A 67 9.36 -19.15 -35.22
C PHE A 67 8.20 -19.28 -34.25
N ILE A 68 8.00 -20.45 -33.67
CA ILE A 68 6.98 -20.70 -32.65
C ILE A 68 7.36 -20.02 -31.32
N GLU A 69 8.64 -20.02 -30.96
CA GLU A 69 9.14 -19.33 -29.78
C GLU A 69 9.02 -17.80 -29.91
N SER A 70 9.31 -17.24 -31.07
CA SER A 70 9.14 -15.81 -31.32
C SER A 70 7.68 -15.36 -31.26
N LEU A 71 6.74 -16.20 -31.70
CA LEU A 71 5.31 -15.95 -31.60
C LEU A 71 4.80 -16.06 -30.14
N LYS A 72 5.36 -16.99 -29.37
CA LYS A 72 5.07 -17.12 -27.93
C LYS A 72 5.63 -15.94 -27.12
N GLY A 73 6.83 -15.48 -27.48
CA GLY A 73 7.47 -14.31 -26.85
C GLY A 73 6.64 -13.04 -27.03
N ASN A 74 6.15 -12.79 -28.23
CA ASN A 74 5.31 -11.63 -28.51
C ASN A 74 3.97 -11.65 -27.76
N ARG A 75 3.33 -12.81 -27.60
CA ARG A 75 2.10 -12.92 -26.81
C ARG A 75 2.35 -12.60 -25.33
N ARG A 76 3.41 -13.15 -24.74
CA ARG A 76 3.77 -12.86 -23.34
C ARG A 76 4.05 -11.38 -23.11
N LEU A 77 4.74 -10.72 -24.05
CA LEU A 77 5.00 -9.28 -23.98
C LEU A 77 3.71 -8.45 -24.08
N VAL A 78 2.77 -8.85 -24.92
CA VAL A 78 1.46 -8.17 -25.01
C VAL A 78 0.65 -8.38 -23.73
N GLU A 79 0.57 -9.61 -23.24
CA GLU A 79 -0.13 -9.94 -21.98
C GLU A 79 0.48 -9.20 -20.79
N GLU A 80 1.81 -9.14 -20.71
CA GLU A 80 2.52 -8.39 -19.65
C GLU A 80 2.31 -6.89 -19.80
N ASN A 81 2.30 -6.35 -21.01
CA ASN A 81 2.02 -4.93 -21.25
C ASN A 81 0.58 -4.57 -20.85
N ASP A 82 -0.39 -5.43 -21.18
CA ASP A 82 -1.79 -5.23 -20.80
C ASP A 82 -1.98 -5.35 -19.29
N ARG A 83 -1.30 -6.30 -18.65
CA ARG A 83 -1.28 -6.44 -17.19
C ARG A 83 -0.66 -5.21 -16.51
N LEU A 84 0.48 -4.73 -17.01
CA LEU A 84 1.13 -3.53 -16.47
C LEU A 84 0.24 -2.30 -16.63
N ARG A 85 -0.43 -2.15 -17.78
CA ARG A 85 -1.39 -1.06 -18.00
C ARG A 85 -2.56 -1.12 -17.03
N SER A 86 -3.17 -2.29 -16.87
CA SER A 86 -4.28 -2.45 -15.91
C SER A 86 -3.84 -2.18 -14.47
N THR A 87 -2.60 -2.56 -14.11
CA THR A 87 -2.02 -2.25 -12.80
C THR A 87 -1.81 -0.74 -12.62
N ILE A 88 -1.34 -0.05 -13.66
CA ILE A 88 -1.18 1.42 -13.63
C ILE A 88 -2.55 2.09 -13.47
N GLU A 89 -3.54 1.72 -14.26
CA GLU A 89 -4.91 2.28 -14.18
C GLU A 89 -5.54 2.06 -12.80
N SER A 90 -5.35 0.88 -12.21
CA SER A 90 -5.84 0.60 -10.85
C SER A 90 -5.11 1.44 -9.80
N ASN A 91 -3.79 1.60 -9.92
CA ASN A 91 -3.00 2.43 -9.02
C ASN A 91 -3.35 3.93 -9.15
N GLU A 92 -3.62 4.42 -10.36
CA GLU A 92 -4.11 5.78 -10.58
C GLU A 92 -5.46 6.00 -9.91
N THR A 93 -6.37 5.04 -10.06
CA THR A 93 -7.69 5.10 -9.42
C THR A 93 -7.57 5.13 -7.89
N LEU A 94 -6.74 4.25 -7.31
CA LEU A 94 -6.47 4.25 -5.86
C LEU A 94 -5.82 5.55 -5.41
N SER A 95 -4.91 6.11 -6.19
CA SER A 95 -4.28 7.40 -5.89
C SER A 95 -5.29 8.55 -5.87
N LEU A 96 -6.23 8.57 -6.82
CA LEU A 96 -7.31 9.56 -6.86
C LEU A 96 -8.24 9.41 -5.66
N GLN A 97 -8.65 8.18 -5.32
CA GLN A 97 -9.48 7.91 -4.14
C GLN A 97 -8.78 8.35 -2.85
N ASN A 98 -7.49 8.05 -2.70
CA ASN A 98 -6.71 8.50 -1.55
C ASN A 98 -6.63 10.03 -1.45
N ARG A 99 -6.48 10.73 -2.57
CA ARG A 99 -6.50 12.21 -2.59
C ARG A 99 -7.87 12.72 -2.16
N MET A 100 -8.96 12.19 -2.69
CA MET A 100 -10.31 12.59 -2.31
C MET A 100 -10.56 12.39 -0.82
N LEU A 101 -10.22 11.20 -0.27
CA LEU A 101 -10.35 10.93 1.16
C LEU A 101 -9.47 11.85 2.02
N SER A 102 -8.26 12.15 1.56
CA SER A 102 -7.37 13.11 2.24
C SER A 102 -7.94 14.51 2.26
N ASP A 103 -8.53 14.96 1.16
CA ASP A 103 -9.12 16.30 1.08
C ASP A 103 -10.42 16.39 1.89
N GLU A 104 -11.26 15.35 1.87
CA GLU A 104 -12.43 15.24 2.75
C GLU A 104 -12.02 15.27 4.23
N ASN A 105 -10.99 14.52 4.62
CA ASN A 105 -10.43 14.56 5.97
C ASN A 105 -9.96 15.96 6.37
N LYS A 106 -9.24 16.68 5.47
CA LYS A 106 -8.81 18.06 5.75
C LYS A 106 -10.01 18.98 6.00
N VAL A 107 -11.06 18.86 5.19
CA VAL A 107 -12.30 19.63 5.37
C VAL A 107 -12.94 19.32 6.71
N LEU A 108 -13.09 18.04 7.06
CA LEU A 108 -13.66 17.62 8.35
C LEU A 108 -12.82 18.15 9.52
N HIS A 109 -11.49 18.07 9.44
CA HIS A 109 -10.62 18.63 10.46
C HIS A 109 -10.75 20.15 10.59
N SER A 110 -10.86 20.87 9.48
CA SER A 110 -11.06 22.32 9.49
C SER A 110 -12.39 22.72 10.15
N LEU A 111 -13.45 21.94 9.90
CA LEU A 111 -14.76 22.15 10.53
C LEU A 111 -14.74 21.88 12.04
N LEU A 112 -13.90 20.95 12.48
CA LEU A 112 -13.69 20.66 13.91
C LEU A 112 -12.74 21.67 14.60
N GLY A 113 -12.16 22.60 13.85
CA GLY A 113 -11.16 23.55 14.37
C GLY A 113 -9.85 22.86 14.82
N ARG A 114 -9.60 21.62 14.36
CA ARG A 114 -8.43 20.84 14.75
C ARG A 114 -7.45 20.73 13.57
N SER A 115 -6.21 21.14 13.77
CA SER A 115 -5.10 20.79 12.85
C SER A 115 -4.65 19.36 13.11
N ARG A 116 -4.34 18.60 12.07
CA ARG A 116 -3.91 17.20 12.20
C ARG A 116 -2.58 17.08 12.96
N PHE A 117 -1.71 18.07 12.79
CA PHE A 117 -0.48 18.24 13.56
C PHE A 117 -0.26 19.73 13.80
N SER A 118 0.21 20.06 14.98
CA SER A 118 0.57 21.45 15.30
C SER A 118 1.78 21.89 14.48
N SER A 119 2.82 21.07 14.39
CA SER A 119 3.88 21.17 13.40
C SER A 119 4.68 19.88 13.28
N LEU A 120 5.27 19.67 12.09
CA LEU A 120 6.22 18.58 11.83
C LEU A 120 7.57 19.20 11.51
N VAL A 121 8.57 18.92 12.33
CA VAL A 121 9.94 19.37 12.09
C VAL A 121 10.71 18.26 11.41
N LEU A 122 11.23 18.53 10.20
CA LEU A 122 12.05 17.57 9.46
C LEU A 122 13.46 17.53 10.08
N ALA A 123 13.92 16.34 10.46
CA ALA A 123 15.21 16.08 11.04
C ALA A 123 16.01 15.07 10.20
N PRO A 124 17.21 15.42 9.71
CA PRO A 124 18.12 14.47 9.07
C PRO A 124 18.58 13.40 10.04
N VAL A 125 18.65 12.16 9.59
CA VAL A 125 19.19 11.05 10.36
C VAL A 125 20.70 11.02 10.21
N LEU A 126 21.40 11.16 11.32
CA LEU A 126 22.86 11.15 11.38
C LEU A 126 23.41 9.71 11.46
N ARG A 127 22.73 8.84 12.21
CA ARG A 127 23.08 7.43 12.36
C ARG A 127 21.85 6.57 12.57
N THR A 128 21.91 5.37 12.00
CA THR A 128 20.88 4.32 12.11
C THR A 128 21.50 3.06 12.75
N PRO A 129 20.71 2.11 13.29
CA PRO A 129 21.19 0.77 13.63
C PRO A 129 21.83 0.08 12.39
N PRO A 130 22.88 -0.72 12.53
CA PRO A 130 23.59 -1.10 13.76
C PRO A 130 24.71 -0.13 14.17
N GLY A 131 24.77 1.06 13.57
CA GLY A 131 25.79 2.07 13.92
C GLY A 131 25.54 2.82 15.24
N THR A 132 24.41 2.52 15.89
CA THR A 132 23.99 3.04 17.20
C THR A 132 23.79 1.89 18.19
N PHE A 133 23.75 2.23 19.49
CA PHE A 133 23.44 1.24 20.53
C PHE A 133 21.93 1.02 20.58
N TYR A 134 21.50 -0.24 20.73
CA TYR A 134 20.08 -0.62 20.90
C TYR A 134 19.20 0.08 19.87
N ASP A 135 18.41 -0.38 19.13
CA ASP A 135 17.43 0.22 18.21
C ASP A 135 17.19 1.74 18.39
N THR A 136 18.26 2.56 18.30
CA THR A 136 18.21 4.03 18.42
C THR A 136 18.60 4.70 17.12
N LEU A 137 18.08 5.91 16.87
CA LEU A 137 18.53 6.79 15.78
C LEU A 137 19.14 8.05 16.38
N LEU A 138 20.19 8.54 15.76
CA LEU A 138 20.68 9.89 16.02
C LEU A 138 20.22 10.82 14.91
N VAL A 139 19.59 11.92 15.28
CA VAL A 139 19.01 12.88 14.35
C VAL A 139 19.55 14.28 14.62
N ASP A 140 19.68 15.11 13.57
CA ASP A 140 20.00 16.53 13.72
C ASP A 140 18.68 17.29 13.96
N VAL A 141 18.45 17.69 15.19
CA VAL A 141 17.27 18.45 15.59
C VAL A 141 17.44 19.98 15.37
N GLY A 142 18.63 20.40 14.93
CA GLY A 142 18.92 21.82 14.69
C GLY A 142 18.81 22.70 15.94
N LYS A 143 18.36 23.94 15.71
CA LYS A 143 18.04 24.90 16.76
C LYS A 143 16.55 25.19 16.82
N GLU A 144 15.74 24.30 16.27
CA GLU A 144 14.31 24.48 16.20
C GLU A 144 13.70 24.57 17.60
N THR A 145 12.84 25.55 17.78
CA THR A 145 12.09 25.74 19.02
C THR A 145 10.86 24.81 19.02
N GLY A 146 10.58 24.24 20.17
CA GLY A 146 9.39 23.38 20.35
C GLY A 146 9.66 21.88 20.27
N ILE A 147 10.90 21.45 19.97
CA ILE A 147 11.29 20.04 20.08
C ILE A 147 11.66 19.73 21.54
N GLN A 148 11.04 18.70 22.09
CA GLN A 148 11.25 18.27 23.47
C GLN A 148 11.44 16.75 23.55
N PRO A 149 12.14 16.25 24.57
CA PRO A 149 12.11 14.83 24.90
C PRO A 149 10.65 14.36 25.09
N GLY A 150 10.33 13.17 24.58
CA GLY A 150 8.97 12.64 24.56
C GLY A 150 8.23 12.90 23.25
N ASN A 151 8.67 13.84 22.41
CA ASN A 151 8.05 14.05 21.10
C ASN A 151 8.09 12.78 20.24
N ARG A 152 6.98 12.48 19.59
CA ARG A 152 6.87 11.33 18.67
C ARG A 152 7.65 11.58 17.39
N VAL A 153 8.29 10.53 16.89
CA VAL A 153 9.05 10.57 15.64
C VAL A 153 8.33 9.73 14.62
N VAL A 154 8.03 10.37 13.48
CA VAL A 154 7.25 9.75 12.40
C VAL A 154 8.02 9.79 11.08
N VAL A 155 7.63 8.92 10.17
CA VAL A 155 8.09 8.86 8.78
C VAL A 155 6.89 9.03 7.87
N ASN A 156 7.08 9.70 6.74
CA ASN A 156 6.01 9.97 5.76
C ASN A 156 4.76 10.67 6.36
N GLY A 157 4.93 11.37 7.47
CA GLY A 157 3.88 12.18 8.10
C GLY A 157 2.88 11.41 8.95
N ASN A 158 2.88 10.08 8.96
CA ASN A 158 1.87 9.30 9.68
C ASN A 158 2.35 7.97 10.27
N ILE A 159 3.54 7.48 9.90
CA ILE A 159 4.08 6.21 10.41
C ILE A 159 4.98 6.51 11.59
N VAL A 160 4.55 6.14 12.78
CA VAL A 160 5.33 6.35 14.00
C VAL A 160 6.36 5.26 14.16
N ILE A 161 7.60 5.66 14.53
CA ILE A 161 8.71 4.72 14.69
C ILE A 161 9.31 4.72 16.09
N GLY A 162 9.15 5.79 16.83
CA GLY A 162 9.74 5.92 18.17
C GLY A 162 9.46 7.27 18.80
N THR A 163 10.19 7.56 19.88
CA THR A 163 10.14 8.83 20.60
C THR A 163 11.52 9.43 20.76
N LEU A 164 11.59 10.75 20.79
CA LEU A 164 12.79 11.49 21.11
C LEU A 164 13.08 11.34 22.61
N SER A 165 14.21 10.74 22.96
CA SER A 165 14.57 10.47 24.34
C SER A 165 15.38 11.62 24.95
N GLU A 166 16.40 12.08 24.25
CA GLU A 166 17.33 13.10 24.71
C GLU A 166 17.70 14.06 23.60
N ILE A 167 18.07 15.29 23.98
CA ILE A 167 18.61 16.30 23.08
C ILE A 167 19.93 16.82 23.69
N ASN A 168 21.02 16.59 22.97
CA ASN A 168 22.35 17.09 23.36
C ASN A 168 22.85 18.09 22.30
N GLY A 169 22.67 19.37 22.57
CA GLY A 169 23.00 20.45 21.63
C GLY A 169 22.14 20.40 20.40
N ARG A 170 22.67 19.90 19.28
CA ARG A 170 21.95 19.74 18.00
C ARG A 170 21.58 18.28 17.70
N VAL A 171 22.03 17.35 18.49
CA VAL A 171 21.81 15.93 18.26
C VAL A 171 20.70 15.44 19.17
N GLY A 172 19.66 14.90 18.58
CA GLY A 172 18.59 14.20 19.27
C GLY A 172 18.78 12.69 19.20
N MET A 173 18.53 12.00 20.30
CA MET A 173 18.50 10.54 20.35
C MET A 173 17.04 10.07 20.30
N VAL A 174 16.69 9.30 19.28
CA VAL A 174 15.39 8.69 19.12
C VAL A 174 15.48 7.23 19.54
N VAL A 175 14.65 6.83 20.46
CA VAL A 175 14.48 5.42 20.86
C VAL A 175 13.32 4.84 20.07
N LEU A 176 13.59 3.77 19.34
CA LEU A 176 12.57 3.09 18.54
C LEU A 176 11.65 2.26 19.45
N PHE A 177 10.39 2.17 19.10
CA PHE A 177 9.44 1.32 19.83
C PHE A 177 9.81 -0.17 19.73
N SER A 178 10.54 -0.56 18.68
CA SER A 178 11.05 -1.92 18.51
C SER A 178 12.18 -2.29 19.45
N THR A 179 12.73 -1.35 20.23
CA THR A 179 13.81 -1.63 21.19
C THR A 179 13.40 -2.76 22.13
N PRO A 180 14.23 -3.80 22.31
CA PRO A 180 13.92 -4.93 23.17
C PRO A 180 13.54 -4.49 24.59
N GLY A 181 12.40 -4.99 25.07
CA GLY A 181 11.89 -4.70 26.41
C GLY A 181 11.03 -3.43 26.52
N ILE A 182 10.89 -2.65 25.45
CA ILE A 182 9.91 -1.56 25.40
C ILE A 182 8.53 -2.16 25.12
N GLU A 183 7.58 -1.82 25.95
CA GLU A 183 6.17 -2.11 25.76
C GLU A 183 5.42 -0.85 25.37
N THR A 184 4.58 -0.96 24.36
CA THR A 184 3.82 0.16 23.81
C THR A 184 2.36 -0.26 23.67
N GLU A 185 1.45 0.54 24.21
CA GLU A 185 0.01 0.33 23.98
C GLU A 185 -0.35 0.74 22.56
N VAL A 186 -1.03 -0.16 21.85
CA VAL A 186 -1.47 0.05 20.48
C VAL A 186 -2.91 -0.45 20.29
N PHE A 187 -3.57 0.06 19.26
CA PHE A 187 -4.89 -0.42 18.82
C PHE A 187 -4.74 -1.41 17.66
N LEU A 188 -5.54 -2.45 17.71
CA LEU A 188 -5.58 -3.48 16.69
C LEU A 188 -6.71 -3.23 15.70
N GLY A 189 -6.36 -3.06 14.42
CA GLY A 189 -7.31 -2.98 13.31
C GLY A 189 -8.35 -1.86 13.47
N THR A 190 -9.57 -2.16 13.05
CA THR A 190 -10.76 -1.31 13.25
C THR A 190 -11.40 -1.52 14.61
N SER A 191 -11.01 -2.57 15.34
CA SER A 191 -11.45 -2.79 16.70
C SER A 191 -10.73 -1.81 17.64
N THR A 192 -11.41 -1.30 18.63
CA THR A 192 -10.80 -0.47 19.69
C THR A 192 -10.10 -1.32 20.76
N ALA A 193 -9.66 -2.53 20.40
CA ALA A 193 -8.96 -3.40 21.31
C ALA A 193 -7.55 -2.85 21.58
N HIS A 194 -7.29 -2.56 22.86
CA HIS A 194 -5.98 -2.18 23.34
C HIS A 194 -5.13 -3.44 23.52
N ILE A 195 -3.95 -3.42 22.96
CA ILE A 195 -2.97 -4.50 23.13
C ILE A 195 -1.61 -3.91 23.50
N SER A 196 -0.81 -4.65 24.27
CA SER A 196 0.58 -4.28 24.56
C SER A 196 1.51 -4.91 23.54
N ALA A 197 2.15 -4.07 22.73
CA ALA A 197 3.18 -4.44 21.78
C ALA A 197 4.55 -4.40 22.45
N ARG A 198 5.29 -5.52 22.42
CA ARG A 198 6.64 -5.62 22.96
C ARG A 198 7.67 -5.62 21.84
N GLY A 199 8.63 -4.70 21.90
CA GLY A 199 9.75 -4.63 20.97
C GLY A 199 10.66 -5.86 21.08
N GLN A 200 11.09 -6.36 19.91
CA GLN A 200 12.02 -7.50 19.77
C GLN A 200 13.36 -7.09 19.14
N GLY A 201 13.46 -5.84 18.74
CA GLY A 201 14.63 -5.31 18.03
C GLY A 201 14.49 -5.36 16.51
N GLY A 202 15.22 -4.47 15.84
CA GLY A 202 15.28 -4.43 14.37
C GLY A 202 13.96 -4.10 13.68
N GLY A 203 13.06 -3.41 14.37
CA GLY A 203 11.73 -3.09 13.84
C GLY A 203 10.68 -4.17 14.04
N ASN A 204 10.97 -5.23 14.80
CA ASN A 204 10.05 -6.34 15.04
C ASN A 204 9.36 -6.19 16.40
N PHE A 205 8.13 -6.71 16.47
CA PHE A 205 7.28 -6.68 17.66
C PHE A 205 6.54 -8.00 17.84
N ILE A 206 6.16 -8.26 19.08
CA ILE A 206 5.26 -9.34 19.45
C ILE A 206 4.18 -8.79 20.38
N ALA A 207 2.96 -9.28 20.25
CA ALA A 207 1.92 -9.08 21.26
C ALA A 207 1.11 -10.34 21.46
N GLU A 208 0.56 -10.51 22.65
CA GLU A 208 -0.34 -11.58 23.01
C GLU A 208 -1.75 -11.03 23.07
N VAL A 209 -2.67 -11.67 22.36
CA VAL A 209 -4.07 -11.28 22.32
C VAL A 209 -4.98 -12.48 22.63
N PRO A 210 -6.16 -12.26 23.24
CA PRO A 210 -7.13 -13.33 23.45
C PRO A 210 -7.47 -14.00 22.11
N ARG A 211 -7.58 -15.30 22.10
CA ARG A 211 -7.90 -16.08 20.90
C ARG A 211 -9.29 -15.79 20.34
N GLU A 212 -10.19 -15.30 21.17
CA GLU A 212 -11.55 -14.89 20.77
C GLU A 212 -11.53 -13.63 19.91
N LEU A 213 -10.45 -12.87 19.94
CA LEU A 213 -10.28 -11.68 19.12
C LEU A 213 -9.94 -12.10 17.68
N GLU A 214 -10.83 -11.81 16.76
CA GLU A 214 -10.60 -12.03 15.34
C GLU A 214 -9.52 -11.09 14.82
N VAL A 215 -8.40 -11.65 14.41
CA VAL A 215 -7.26 -10.94 13.83
C VAL A 215 -6.82 -11.62 12.55
N HIS A 216 -6.39 -10.82 11.57
CA HIS A 216 -5.95 -11.31 10.26
C HIS A 216 -4.57 -10.77 9.91
N GLU A 217 -3.82 -11.55 9.14
CA GLU A 217 -2.58 -11.07 8.55
C GLU A 217 -2.89 -9.88 7.61
N GLY A 218 -2.12 -8.80 7.75
CA GLY A 218 -2.35 -7.54 7.04
C GLY A 218 -3.19 -6.52 7.81
N ASP A 219 -3.77 -6.85 8.97
CA ASP A 219 -4.47 -5.90 9.80
C ASP A 219 -3.54 -4.78 10.27
N LEU A 220 -4.06 -3.56 10.29
CA LEU A 220 -3.31 -2.37 10.68
C LEU A 220 -3.25 -2.27 12.20
N ILE A 221 -2.08 -1.88 12.70
CA ILE A 221 -1.86 -1.55 14.10
C ILE A 221 -1.57 -0.05 14.19
N THR A 222 -2.25 0.63 15.09
CA THR A 222 -2.17 2.08 15.25
C THR A 222 -1.81 2.48 16.67
N LEU A 223 -1.14 3.62 16.82
CA LEU A 223 -0.84 4.19 18.12
C LEU A 223 -2.06 4.99 18.62
N PRO A 224 -2.48 4.81 19.89
CA PRO A 224 -3.54 5.62 20.48
C PRO A 224 -3.19 7.10 20.50
N GLY A 225 -4.21 7.93 20.32
CA GLY A 225 -4.10 9.38 20.35
C GLY A 225 -4.64 10.05 19.11
N TYR A 226 -4.60 11.37 19.12
CA TYR A 226 -4.98 12.20 17.98
C TYR A 226 -3.80 13.05 17.53
N PRO A 227 -3.48 13.06 16.22
CA PRO A 227 -4.04 12.17 15.20
C PRO A 227 -3.61 10.71 15.39
N THR A 228 -4.44 9.79 14.92
CA THR A 228 -4.09 8.37 14.92
C THR A 228 -2.90 8.14 14.02
N LEU A 229 -1.84 7.56 14.57
CA LEU A 229 -0.61 7.25 13.85
C LEU A 229 -0.57 5.77 13.51
N LEU A 230 -0.12 5.46 12.30
CA LEU A 230 0.10 4.10 11.87
C LEU A 230 1.37 3.56 12.53
N PHE A 231 1.24 2.44 13.20
CA PHE A 231 2.35 1.81 13.92
C PHE A 231 2.97 0.68 13.10
N SER A 232 2.15 -0.29 12.70
CA SER A 232 2.61 -1.50 12.01
C SER A 232 1.47 -2.21 11.28
N THR A 233 1.80 -3.36 10.67
CA THR A 233 0.84 -4.33 10.12
C THR A 233 1.17 -5.72 10.62
N ILE A 234 0.14 -6.55 10.85
CA ILE A 234 0.32 -7.93 11.28
C ILE A 234 0.95 -8.72 10.13
N GLU A 235 2.07 -9.37 10.41
CA GLU A 235 2.79 -10.21 9.44
C GLU A 235 2.44 -11.70 9.62
N LYS A 236 2.31 -12.13 10.87
CA LYS A 236 2.08 -13.54 11.20
C LYS A 236 1.28 -13.69 12.49
N ILE A 237 0.45 -14.71 12.53
CA ILE A 237 -0.32 -15.10 13.71
C ILE A 237 0.03 -16.54 14.08
N GLU A 238 0.42 -16.77 15.33
CA GLU A 238 0.63 -18.12 15.88
C GLU A 238 -0.41 -18.40 16.95
N SER A 239 -1.24 -19.41 16.71
CA SER A 239 -2.30 -19.84 17.63
C SER A 239 -2.16 -21.32 17.92
N ASN A 240 -2.13 -21.66 19.21
CA ASN A 240 -2.18 -23.07 19.65
C ASN A 240 -3.60 -23.39 20.15
N PRO A 241 -4.25 -24.46 19.68
CA PRO A 241 -5.60 -24.83 20.11
C PRO A 241 -5.77 -25.00 21.63
N SER A 242 -4.70 -25.32 22.35
CA SER A 242 -4.70 -25.53 23.80
C SER A 242 -4.46 -24.26 24.61
N ASP A 243 -4.14 -23.13 23.94
CA ASP A 243 -3.81 -21.87 24.59
C ASP A 243 -4.98 -20.88 24.47
N PRO A 244 -5.40 -20.19 25.53
CA PRO A 244 -6.42 -19.14 25.49
C PRO A 244 -5.94 -17.86 24.76
N PHE A 245 -4.61 -17.71 24.55
CA PHE A 245 -4.00 -16.58 23.85
C PHE A 245 -3.41 -17.04 22.51
N GLN A 246 -3.27 -16.09 21.63
CA GLN A 246 -2.53 -16.21 20.37
C GLN A 246 -1.47 -15.11 20.30
N SER A 247 -0.32 -15.44 19.72
CA SER A 247 0.78 -14.50 19.53
C SER A 247 0.69 -13.89 18.13
N ILE A 248 0.73 -12.58 18.06
CA ILE A 248 0.79 -11.83 16.82
C ILE A 248 2.18 -11.23 16.65
N PHE A 249 2.75 -11.42 15.47
CA PHE A 249 4.04 -10.88 15.07
C PHE A 249 3.82 -9.80 14.02
N PHE A 250 4.48 -8.69 14.21
CA PHE A 250 4.38 -7.55 13.30
C PHE A 250 5.68 -6.79 13.20
N GLN A 251 5.85 -6.05 12.11
CA GLN A 251 7.08 -5.37 11.77
C GLN A 251 6.81 -3.93 11.38
N ASN A 252 7.78 -3.05 11.60
CA ASN A 252 7.73 -1.69 11.09
C ASN A 252 7.49 -1.66 9.58
N ILE A 253 6.55 -0.86 9.13
CA ILE A 253 6.22 -0.67 7.70
C ILE A 253 7.41 -0.08 6.94
N VAL A 254 8.25 0.69 7.62
CA VAL A 254 9.42 1.34 7.03
C VAL A 254 10.71 0.69 7.55
N ASN A 255 11.68 0.55 6.66
CA ASN A 255 13.00 0.03 7.05
C ASN A 255 13.80 1.12 7.77
N VAL A 256 13.86 1.02 9.09
CA VAL A 256 14.53 2.01 9.98
C VAL A 256 16.03 2.16 9.69
N ASN A 257 16.67 1.11 9.12
CA ASN A 257 18.10 1.13 8.81
C ASN A 257 18.45 1.94 7.55
N LYS A 258 17.44 2.33 6.76
CA LYS A 258 17.61 3.07 5.49
C LYS A 258 17.04 4.49 5.55
N LEU A 259 16.67 4.98 6.72
CA LEU A 259 16.08 6.30 6.88
C LEU A 259 17.16 7.39 6.73
N SER A 260 16.92 8.33 5.84
CA SER A 260 17.74 9.54 5.69
C SER A 260 17.13 10.74 6.43
N PHE A 261 15.82 10.75 6.61
CA PHE A 261 15.09 11.81 7.28
C PHE A 261 13.95 11.23 8.11
N VAL A 262 13.64 11.90 9.20
CA VAL A 262 12.46 11.66 10.02
C VAL A 262 11.76 12.97 10.29
N GLN A 263 10.54 12.92 10.79
CA GLN A 263 9.76 14.09 11.17
C GLN A 263 9.44 13.98 12.66
N ILE A 264 9.69 15.05 13.40
CA ILE A 264 9.41 15.13 14.82
C ILE A 264 8.09 15.89 14.97
N VAL A 265 7.14 15.26 15.63
CA VAL A 265 5.85 15.88 15.95
C VAL A 265 6.06 16.80 17.15
N THR A 266 5.93 18.10 16.92
CA THR A 266 5.93 19.07 18.02
C THR A 266 4.46 19.34 18.37
N ASP A 267 4.04 18.81 19.51
CA ASP A 267 2.76 19.16 20.08
C ASP A 267 2.86 20.60 20.62
N ASN A 268 2.37 21.55 19.87
CA ASN A 268 1.82 22.72 20.50
C ASN A 268 0.46 22.29 21.06
N GLU A 269 0.46 21.50 22.13
CA GLU A 269 -0.67 21.53 23.02
C GLU A 269 -0.73 22.96 23.60
N GLU A 270 -1.41 23.88 22.92
CA GLU A 270 -2.29 24.73 23.65
C GLU A 270 -3.22 23.76 24.36
N VAL A 271 -2.88 23.44 25.62
CA VAL A 271 -3.79 22.84 26.56
C VAL A 271 -5.04 23.72 26.49
N PHE A 272 -6.03 23.25 25.74
CA PHE A 272 -7.36 23.78 25.87
C PHE A 272 -7.81 23.32 27.26
N GLU A 273 -7.37 24.09 28.29
CA GLU A 273 -8.05 24.13 29.56
C GLU A 273 -9.47 24.55 29.22
N ALA A 274 -10.33 23.55 29.02
CA ALA A 274 -11.77 23.81 29.07
C ALA A 274 -11.95 24.56 30.41
N PRO A 275 -12.47 25.79 30.37
CA PRO A 275 -12.74 26.49 31.61
C PRO A 275 -13.60 25.56 32.43
N LEU A 276 -13.02 25.06 33.54
CA LEU A 276 -13.80 24.34 34.54
C LEU A 276 -14.97 25.28 34.85
N PRO A 277 -16.23 24.82 34.76
CA PRO A 277 -17.34 25.63 35.16
C PRO A 277 -17.01 26.07 36.57
N SER A 278 -16.83 27.38 36.72
CA SER A 278 -16.56 27.98 38.04
C SER A 278 -17.69 27.49 38.94
N ALA A 279 -17.34 26.86 40.07
CA ALA A 279 -18.25 26.33 41.06
C ALA A 279 -19.09 27.44 41.76
N THR A 280 -19.27 28.56 41.09
CA THR A 280 -20.03 29.73 41.50
C THR A 280 -21.32 29.94 40.70
N ASP A 281 -21.63 29.06 39.71
CA ASP A 281 -23.01 29.08 39.22
C ASP A 281 -23.88 28.37 40.26
N GLU A 282 -24.55 29.24 41.00
CA GLU A 282 -25.54 28.91 42.06
C GLU A 282 -26.45 27.78 41.57
N MET A 283 -26.36 26.65 42.28
CA MET A 283 -27.45 25.67 42.26
C MET A 283 -28.74 26.41 42.58
N PRO A 284 -29.79 26.32 41.76
CA PRO A 284 -31.09 26.84 42.13
C PRO A 284 -31.49 26.17 43.44
N GLN A 285 -31.59 26.97 44.47
CA GLN A 285 -32.06 26.50 45.78
C GLN A 285 -33.47 25.90 45.61
N PRO A 286 -33.75 24.75 46.26
CA PRO A 286 -35.10 24.23 46.27
C PRO A 286 -36.02 25.29 46.90
N ARG A 287 -37.11 25.69 46.21
CA ARG A 287 -38.13 26.57 46.72
C ARG A 287 -38.65 26.02 48.04
N SER A 288 -38.53 26.81 49.06
CA SER A 288 -39.08 26.49 50.37
C SER A 288 -40.60 26.29 50.23
N GLU A 289 -41.13 25.28 50.92
CA GLU A 289 -42.55 24.89 50.92
C GLU A 289 -43.51 25.98 51.41
N GLU A 290 -43.04 27.17 51.80
CA GLU A 290 -43.79 28.27 52.32
C GLU A 290 -44.53 29.14 51.28
N GLU A 291 -44.29 28.94 49.95
CA GLU A 291 -44.97 29.71 48.91
C GLU A 291 -46.15 28.98 48.24
N LEU A 292 -46.53 27.79 48.75
CA LEU A 292 -47.66 27.02 48.24
C LEU A 292 -48.94 27.27 48.96
N ASP A 293 -48.93 27.95 50.16
CA ASP A 293 -50.13 28.18 50.97
C ASP A 293 -50.84 29.51 50.66
N THR A 294 -50.36 30.35 49.79
CA THR A 294 -50.95 31.63 49.44
C THR A 294 -51.82 31.65 48.19
N VAL A 295 -51.97 30.56 47.48
CA VAL A 295 -52.78 30.47 46.24
C VAL A 295 -54.17 29.82 46.50
N GLU A 296 -54.40 29.18 47.67
CA GLU A 296 -55.64 28.47 47.93
C GLU A 296 -56.69 29.34 48.66
N THR A 297 -56.42 30.64 48.89
CA THR A 297 -57.41 31.54 49.59
C THR A 297 -58.04 32.62 48.70
N ALA A 298 -57.91 32.47 47.35
CA ALA A 298 -58.53 33.41 46.40
C ALA A 298 -59.29 32.67 45.27
N LEU A 299 -60.29 31.85 45.69
CA LEU A 299 -61.45 31.43 44.89
C LEU A 299 -62.69 31.34 45.73
#